data_9d723a888af3359e470bda3afb45c94b
#
_entry.id   9d723a888af3359e470bda3afb45c94b
#
_cell.length_a   1.000
_cell.length_b   1.000
_cell.length_c   1.000
_cell.angle_alpha   90.00
_cell.angle_beta   90.00
_cell.angle_gamma   90.00
#
_symmetry.space_group_name_H-M   'P 1'
#
loop_
_entity.id
_entity.type
_entity.pdbx_description
1 polymer ?
#
loop_
_entity_poly.entity_id
_entity_poly.type
_entity_poly.pdbx_seq_one_letter_code
_entity_poly.pdbx_strand_id
1 'polypeptide(L)'
;MDRSEQPIALYEKIKKSVVKDIESGKLNPDDKVLSETRLAKKFNASRMTANRALKELTEEGRIVRVQGVGTFVARPKPDAALLEIKSISKEIQARIN
;
A
#
# COMPACT_ATOMS: atom_id res chain seq x y z
N MET A 1 17.77 13.16 18.28
CA MET A 1 17.82 12.79 17.72
C MET A 1 17.38 12.26 16.99
N ASP A 2 17.02 12.61 16.73
CA ASP A 2 16.72 12.08 16.23
C ASP A 2 17.09 11.43 15.12
N ARG A 3 17.85 10.83 15.01
CA ARG A 3 18.40 10.07 14.00
C ARG A 3 17.54 8.98 13.57
N SER A 4 16.62 8.58 14.38
CA SER A 4 15.58 7.64 14.03
C SER A 4 14.70 8.18 12.92
N GLU A 5 14.83 9.45 12.61
CA GLU A 5 14.01 10.08 11.59
C GLU A 5 14.72 10.22 10.27
N GLN A 6 15.67 9.33 10.00
CA GLN A 6 16.33 9.32 8.70
C GLN A 6 15.33 8.92 7.60
N PRO A 7 15.62 9.32 6.35
CA PRO A 7 14.68 9.08 5.26
C PRO A 7 14.22 7.63 5.11
N ILE A 8 15.12 6.68 5.33
CA ILE A 8 14.75 5.28 5.21
C ILE A 8 13.73 4.89 6.27
N ALA A 9 13.94 5.35 7.50
CA ALA A 9 13.00 5.05 8.58
C ALA A 9 11.66 5.72 8.34
N LEU A 10 11.67 6.95 7.84
CA LEU A 10 10.45 7.69 7.56
C LEU A 10 9.65 7.04 6.43
N TYR A 11 10.33 6.63 5.39
CA TYR A 11 9.66 6.01 4.27
C TYR A 11 8.98 4.71 4.70
N GLU A 12 9.63 3.94 5.56
CA GLU A 12 9.02 2.72 6.06
C GLU A 12 7.84 3.00 6.98
N LYS A 13 7.95 4.06 7.79
CA LYS A 13 6.83 4.47 8.63
C LYS A 13 5.61 4.81 7.80
N ILE A 14 5.84 5.55 6.72
CA ILE A 14 4.75 5.94 5.84
C ILE A 14 4.09 4.71 5.23
N LYS A 15 4.91 3.78 4.72
CA LYS A 15 4.38 2.56 4.14
C LYS A 15 3.55 1.78 5.15
N LYS A 16 4.11 1.58 6.34
CA LYS A 16 3.41 0.82 7.37
C LYS A 16 2.11 1.48 7.79
N SER A 17 2.11 2.80 7.87
CA SER A 17 0.91 3.52 8.24
C SER A 17 -0.21 3.31 7.23
N VAL A 18 0.12 3.41 5.95
CA VAL A 18 -0.87 3.21 4.89
C VAL A 18 -1.38 1.78 4.91
N VAL A 19 -0.47 0.82 5.00
CA VAL A 19 -0.86 -0.59 5.02
C VAL A 19 -1.74 -0.88 6.23
N LYS A 20 -1.40 -0.33 7.37
CA LYS A 20 -2.20 -0.54 8.57
C LYS A 20 -3.61 0.02 8.39
N ASP A 21 -3.73 1.18 7.79
CA ASP A 21 -5.05 1.78 7.55
C ASP A 21 -5.87 0.92 6.60
N ILE A 22 -5.23 0.32 5.61
CA ILE A 22 -5.92 -0.56 4.68
C ILE A 22 -6.36 -1.83 5.39
N GLU A 23 -5.47 -2.42 6.15
CA GLU A 23 -5.77 -3.71 6.79
C GLU A 23 -6.79 -3.59 7.91
N SER A 24 -6.79 -2.45 8.58
CA SER A 24 -7.74 -2.25 9.69
C SER A 24 -9.12 -1.81 9.21
N GLY A 25 -9.26 -1.53 7.92
CA GLY A 25 -10.54 -1.08 7.39
C GLY A 25 -10.74 0.42 7.47
N LYS A 26 -9.76 1.15 7.96
CA LYS A 26 -9.84 2.60 7.99
C LYS A 26 -9.85 3.17 6.59
N LEU A 27 -9.12 2.52 5.67
CA LEU A 27 -9.14 2.82 4.25
C LEU A 27 -9.68 1.60 3.53
N ASN A 28 -10.79 1.78 2.84
CA ASN A 28 -11.41 0.70 2.08
C ASN A 28 -11.02 0.79 0.61
N PRO A 29 -11.24 -0.26 -0.17
CA PRO A 29 -10.95 -0.19 -1.60
C PRO A 29 -11.58 1.05 -2.22
N ASP A 30 -10.84 1.70 -3.09
CA ASP A 30 -11.24 2.92 -3.79
C ASP A 30 -11.20 4.17 -2.91
N ASP A 31 -10.92 4.06 -1.62
CA ASP A 31 -10.76 5.24 -0.79
C ASP A 31 -9.51 5.99 -1.20
N LYS A 32 -9.57 7.30 -1.06
CA LYS A 32 -8.43 8.14 -1.44
C LYS A 32 -7.38 8.12 -0.35
N VAL A 33 -6.13 7.92 -0.78
CA VAL A 33 -4.98 7.96 0.12
C VAL A 33 -4.42 9.37 0.14
N LEU A 34 -3.80 9.76 1.24
CA LEU A 34 -3.20 11.07 1.34
C LEU A 34 -2.16 11.27 0.23
N SER A 35 -2.08 12.49 -0.27
CA SER A 35 -1.11 12.84 -1.31
C SER A 35 0.31 12.84 -0.75
N GLU A 36 1.29 12.89 -1.67
CA GLU A 36 2.68 13.02 -1.26
C GLU A 36 2.89 14.20 -0.33
N THR A 37 2.32 15.33 -0.69
CA THR A 37 2.50 16.53 0.09
C THR A 37 1.93 16.37 1.49
N ARG A 38 0.75 15.79 1.59
CA ARG A 38 0.12 15.60 2.88
C ARG A 38 0.83 14.56 3.72
N LEU A 39 1.31 13.49 3.09
CA LEU A 39 2.07 12.48 3.81
C LEU A 39 3.38 13.04 4.30
N ALA A 40 4.05 13.82 3.47
CA ALA A 40 5.30 14.45 3.86
C ALA A 40 5.10 15.34 5.07
N LYS A 41 4.01 16.09 5.06
CA LYS A 41 3.70 16.98 6.17
C LYS A 41 3.38 16.20 7.43
N LYS A 42 2.56 15.18 7.29
CA LYS A 42 2.12 14.39 8.44
C LYS A 42 3.28 13.70 9.13
N PHE A 43 4.23 13.21 8.35
CA PHE A 43 5.35 12.46 8.90
C PHE A 43 6.62 13.29 9.04
N ASN A 44 6.53 14.58 8.74
CA ASN A 44 7.69 15.47 8.79
C ASN A 44 8.81 14.91 7.93
N ALA A 45 8.47 14.51 6.73
CA ALA A 45 9.38 13.91 5.77
C ALA A 45 9.42 14.73 4.50
N SER A 46 10.38 14.43 3.63
CA SER A 46 10.44 15.10 2.34
C SER A 46 9.41 14.52 1.40
N ARG A 47 9.09 15.28 0.35
CA ARG A 47 8.16 14.78 -0.66
C ARG A 47 8.74 13.58 -1.39
N MET A 48 10.05 13.55 -1.56
CA MET A 48 10.70 12.40 -2.19
C MET A 48 10.52 11.15 -1.37
N THR A 49 10.63 11.28 -0.06
CA THR A 49 10.44 10.15 0.84
C THR A 49 9.01 9.63 0.75
N ALA A 50 8.04 10.55 0.76
CA ALA A 50 6.64 10.16 0.62
C ALA A 50 6.38 9.53 -0.75
N ASN A 51 6.97 10.11 -1.79
CA ASN A 51 6.82 9.58 -3.14
C ASN A 51 7.34 8.15 -3.22
N ARG A 52 8.50 7.90 -2.62
CA ARG A 52 9.09 6.56 -2.64
C ARG A 52 8.17 5.56 -1.96
N ALA A 53 7.60 5.94 -0.82
CA ALA A 53 6.70 5.05 -0.11
C ALA A 53 5.49 4.71 -0.97
N LEU A 54 4.89 5.74 -1.58
CA LEU A 54 3.71 5.51 -2.42
C LEU A 54 4.06 4.70 -3.66
N LYS A 55 5.23 4.93 -4.24
CA LYS A 55 5.66 4.19 -5.40
C LYS A 55 5.78 2.71 -5.10
N GLU A 56 6.38 2.39 -3.96
CA GLU A 56 6.54 0.99 -3.59
C GLU A 56 5.21 0.33 -3.27
N LEU A 57 4.32 1.05 -2.60
CA LEU A 57 3.00 0.52 -2.34
C LEU A 57 2.23 0.26 -3.62
N THR A 58 2.44 1.11 -4.62
CA THR A 58 1.82 0.92 -5.94
C THR A 58 2.37 -0.34 -6.59
N GLU A 59 3.68 -0.53 -6.51
CA GLU A 59 4.30 -1.71 -7.09
C GLU A 59 3.87 -2.99 -6.39
N GLU A 60 3.55 -2.88 -5.11
CA GLU A 60 3.06 -4.02 -4.35
C GLU A 60 1.57 -4.29 -4.59
N GLY A 61 0.92 -3.41 -5.34
CA GLY A 61 -0.49 -3.61 -5.66
C GLY A 61 -1.46 -3.17 -4.58
N ARG A 62 -0.99 -2.46 -3.58
CA ARG A 62 -1.85 -2.02 -2.48
C ARG A 62 -2.61 -0.74 -2.78
N ILE A 63 -2.04 0.10 -3.64
CA ILE A 63 -2.67 1.35 -4.02
C ILE A 63 -2.51 1.57 -5.51
N VAL A 64 -3.35 2.46 -6.06
CA VAL A 64 -3.31 2.82 -7.47
C VAL A 64 -3.16 4.33 -7.57
N ARG A 65 -2.20 4.77 -8.36
CA ARG A 65 -2.01 6.20 -8.59
C ARG A 65 -2.62 6.57 -9.92
N VAL A 66 -3.57 7.51 -9.87
CA VAL A 66 -4.23 7.98 -11.08
C VAL A 66 -3.76 9.40 -11.33
N GLN A 67 -3.00 9.57 -12.39
CA GLN A 67 -2.38 10.84 -12.68
C GLN A 67 -3.44 11.95 -12.82
N GLY A 68 -3.19 13.07 -12.15
CA GLY A 68 -4.11 14.20 -12.21
C GLY A 68 -5.32 14.06 -11.32
N VAL A 69 -5.52 12.90 -10.69
CA VAL A 69 -6.69 12.66 -9.87
C VAL A 69 -6.31 12.38 -8.42
N GLY A 70 -5.40 11.46 -8.21
CA GLY A 70 -4.97 11.14 -6.85
C GLY A 70 -4.53 9.71 -6.71
N THR A 71 -4.39 9.29 -5.47
CA THR A 71 -3.98 7.94 -5.13
C THR A 71 -5.11 7.27 -4.36
N PHE A 72 -5.40 6.04 -4.71
CA PHE A 72 -6.54 5.33 -4.14
C PHE A 72 -6.14 3.93 -3.70
N VAL A 73 -6.87 3.38 -2.75
CA VAL A 73 -6.66 2.01 -2.32
C VAL A 73 -7.08 1.09 -3.46
N ALA A 74 -6.20 0.14 -3.80
CA ALA A 74 -6.50 -0.78 -4.88
C ALA A 74 -7.57 -1.78 -4.45
N ARG A 75 -8.34 -2.23 -5.44
CA ARG A 75 -9.32 -3.27 -5.19
C ARG A 75 -8.62 -4.63 -5.22
N PRO A 76 -9.04 -5.54 -4.35
CA PRO A 76 -8.51 -6.90 -4.44
C PRO A 76 -8.86 -7.49 -5.80
N LYS A 77 -7.91 -8.19 -6.39
CA LYS A 77 -8.17 -8.83 -7.67
C LYS A 77 -8.68 -10.23 -7.44
N PRO A 78 -9.84 -10.57 -8.02
CA PRO A 78 -10.36 -11.93 -7.86
C PRO A 78 -9.37 -12.99 -8.28
N ASP A 79 -8.65 -12.73 -9.35
CA ASP A 79 -7.67 -13.69 -9.84
C ASP A 79 -6.59 -13.98 -8.82
N ALA A 80 -6.12 -12.94 -8.15
CA ALA A 80 -5.09 -13.11 -7.15
C ALA A 80 -5.62 -13.95 -5.99
N ALA A 81 -6.84 -13.70 -5.57
CA ALA A 81 -7.44 -14.47 -4.50
C ALA A 81 -7.59 -15.95 -4.90
N LEU A 82 -7.99 -16.18 -6.13
CA LEU A 82 -8.12 -17.55 -6.61
C LEU A 82 -6.79 -18.25 -6.64
N LEU A 83 -5.75 -17.54 -7.05
CA LEU A 83 -4.43 -18.14 -7.10
C LEU A 83 -3.95 -18.53 -5.71
N GLU A 84 -4.23 -17.70 -4.73
CA GLU A 84 -3.86 -18.03 -3.37
C GLU A 84 -4.57 -19.29 -2.89
N ILE A 85 -5.82 -19.38 -3.18
CA ILE A 85 -6.60 -20.55 -2.80
C ILE A 85 -6.05 -21.79 -3.48
N LYS A 86 -5.75 -21.67 -4.76
CA LYS A 86 -5.21 -22.79 -5.49
C LYS A 86 -3.88 -23.26 -4.94
N SER A 87 -3.03 -22.35 -4.60
CA SER A 87 -1.75 -22.75 -4.06
C SER A 87 -1.92 -23.48 -2.74
N ILE A 88 -3.02 -23.28 -2.10
CA ILE A 88 -3.32 -23.99 -0.88
C ILE A 88 -3.86 -25.36 -1.19
N SER A 89 -4.77 -25.40 -2.10
CA SER A 89 -5.42 -26.64 -2.42
C SER A 89 -4.64 -27.42 -3.41
N LYS A 90 -4.35 -27.27 -3.88
CA LYS A 90 -4.05 -27.94 -4.79
C LYS A 90 -3.93 -28.87 -4.79
N GLU A 91 -4.74 -28.26 -4.47
CA GLU A 91 -4.95 -28.75 -4.57
C GLU A 91 -5.65 -29.05 -4.65
N ILE A 92 -6.20 -28.95 -4.47
CA ILE A 92 -6.88 -29.26 -4.64
C ILE A 92 -7.32 -29.38 -5.20
N GLN A 93 -7.35 -29.10 -5.39
CA GLN A 93 -7.54 -29.42 -6.11
C GLN A 93 -7.68 -29.56 -6.46
N ALA A 94 -7.67 -29.41 -6.24
CA ALA A 94 -7.74 -29.65 -6.69
C ALA A 94 -8.15 -29.72 -6.87
N ARG A 95 -8.32 -29.72 -6.65
CA ARG A 95 -8.47 -29.90 -6.77
C ARG A 95 -8.90 -29.75 -7.20
N ILE A 96 -8.99 -29.60 -7.15
CA ILE A 96 -9.00 -29.58 -7.46
C ILE A 96 -8.85 -29.67 -7.94
N ASN A 97 -8.91 -29.71 -8.04
CA ASN A 97 -8.36 -29.85 -8.42
C ASN A 97 -8.15 -30.27 -8.50
#